data_326ddf6eede36497eaf3d4b27edce6ea
#
_entry.id   326ddf6eede36497eaf3d4b27edce6ea
#
_cell.length_a   1.000
_cell.length_b   1.000
_cell.length_c   1.000
_cell.angle_alpha   90.00
_cell.angle_beta   90.00
_cell.angle_gamma   90.00
#
_symmetry.space_group_name_H-M   'P 1'
#
loop_
_entity.id
_entity.type
_entity.pdbx_description
1 polymer ?
#
loop_
_entity_poly.entity_id
_entity_poly.type
_entity_poly.pdbx_seq_one_letter_code
_entity_poly.pdbx_strand_id
1 'polypeptide(L)'
;MKQFAKWASMFGESTANIPNSEMLVSGLRSIAEDVDPESIDVSSFEVHDEINKDFWNQPEDRLDPEIREKLLAIAQDFYDSLEVGDAQFSDITFTGSLAALNYSKFSDVDLHILVDFSDVDDKTELVREYFNAMKSVWNRLHDIEIKGYEVEV
;
A
#
# COMPACT_ATOMS: atom_id res chain seq x y z
N MET A 1 -7.90 21.85 -20.25
CA MET A 1 -9.29 22.24 -19.96
C MET A 1 -10.35 21.66 -20.91
N LYS A 2 -10.07 21.34 -22.19
CA LYS A 2 -11.08 20.78 -23.13
C LYS A 2 -11.48 19.31 -22.89
N GLN A 3 -10.68 18.51 -22.22
CA GLN A 3 -11.00 17.10 -21.92
C GLN A 3 -11.95 16.94 -20.71
N PHE A 4 -11.86 17.83 -19.73
CA PHE A 4 -12.73 17.81 -18.55
C PHE A 4 -14.19 18.16 -18.90
N ALA A 5 -14.40 19.07 -19.83
CA ALA A 5 -15.73 19.45 -20.30
C ALA A 5 -16.41 18.31 -21.09
N LYS A 6 -15.65 17.50 -21.82
CA LYS A 6 -16.16 16.33 -22.55
C LYS A 6 -16.54 15.18 -21.62
N TRP A 7 -15.82 15.01 -20.51
CA TRP A 7 -16.13 14.01 -19.49
C TRP A 7 -17.42 14.37 -18.72
N ALA A 8 -17.59 15.63 -18.33
CA ALA A 8 -18.79 16.12 -17.65
C ALA A 8 -20.07 15.99 -18.48
N SER A 9 -19.98 16.11 -19.81
CA SER A 9 -21.14 15.98 -20.71
C SER A 9 -21.60 14.54 -20.93
N MET A 10 -20.81 13.51 -20.54
CA MET A 10 -21.17 12.10 -20.66
C MET A 10 -22.05 11.60 -19.50
N PHE A 11 -22.13 12.36 -18.41
CA PHE A 11 -22.90 11.97 -17.21
C PHE A 11 -24.22 12.72 -17.05
N GLY A 12 -24.84 13.15 -18.16
CA GLY A 12 -26.15 13.77 -18.18
C GLY A 12 -26.37 14.79 -17.06
N GLU A 13 -27.07 15.84 -17.28
CA GLU A 13 -27.45 16.85 -16.28
C GLU A 13 -28.23 16.20 -15.10
N SER A 14 -27.52 15.45 -14.25
CA SER A 14 -27.99 15.23 -12.90
C SER A 14 -27.82 16.59 -12.20
N THR A 15 -28.91 17.31 -12.01
CA THR A 15 -28.99 18.44 -11.09
C THR A 15 -28.89 17.93 -9.64
N ALA A 16 -27.92 17.07 -9.36
CA ALA A 16 -27.51 16.78 -8.00
C ALA A 16 -27.01 18.11 -7.44
N ASN A 17 -27.74 18.60 -6.46
CA ASN A 17 -27.47 19.83 -5.73
C ASN A 17 -26.05 19.75 -5.17
N ILE A 18 -25.06 20.19 -5.96
CA ILE A 18 -23.67 20.30 -5.48
C ILE A 18 -23.73 21.39 -4.40
N PRO A 19 -23.44 21.08 -3.15
CA PRO A 19 -23.40 22.07 -2.10
C PRO A 19 -22.52 23.24 -2.58
N ASN A 20 -22.99 24.48 -2.46
CA ASN A 20 -22.16 25.62 -2.81
C ASN A 20 -20.86 25.57 -1.96
N SER A 21 -19.83 26.25 -2.43
CA SER A 21 -18.52 26.24 -1.75
C SER A 21 -18.62 26.67 -0.27
N GLU A 22 -19.59 27.49 0.09
CA GLU A 22 -19.84 27.95 1.46
C GLU A 22 -20.40 26.80 2.35
N MET A 23 -21.28 25.94 1.82
CA MET A 23 -21.78 24.76 2.55
C MET A 23 -20.67 23.72 2.77
N LEU A 24 -19.78 23.52 1.78
CA LEU A 24 -18.63 22.63 1.94
C LEU A 24 -17.65 23.18 2.97
N VAL A 25 -17.36 24.47 2.91
CA VAL A 25 -16.46 25.12 3.89
C VAL A 25 -17.08 25.12 5.30
N SER A 26 -18.39 25.35 5.44
CA SER A 26 -19.05 25.29 6.74
C SER A 26 -19.10 23.88 7.29
N GLY A 27 -19.33 22.87 6.44
CA GLY A 27 -19.28 21.46 6.82
C GLY A 27 -17.88 21.01 7.28
N LEU A 28 -16.83 21.41 6.55
CA LEU A 28 -15.45 21.15 6.95
C LEU A 28 -15.07 21.88 8.25
N ARG A 29 -15.58 23.09 8.44
CA ARG A 29 -15.36 23.87 9.68
C ARG A 29 -16.02 23.22 10.89
N SER A 30 -17.26 22.73 10.74
CA SER A 30 -17.94 22.05 11.85
C SER A 30 -17.25 20.74 12.24
N ILE A 31 -16.67 20.01 11.29
CA ILE A 31 -15.86 18.82 11.58
C ILE A 31 -14.56 19.20 12.30
N ALA A 32 -13.94 20.32 11.93
CA ALA A 32 -12.70 20.76 12.54
C ALA A 32 -12.90 21.40 13.95
N GLU A 33 -14.09 21.93 14.23
CA GLU A 33 -14.41 22.53 15.54
C GLU A 33 -14.75 21.49 16.61
N ASP A 34 -15.16 20.27 16.20
CA ASP A 34 -15.54 19.19 17.12
C ASP A 34 -14.37 18.26 17.48
N VAL A 35 -13.20 18.39 16.84
CA VAL A 35 -12.01 17.56 17.13
C VAL A 35 -11.05 18.39 17.97
N ASP A 36 -10.86 17.98 19.23
CA ASP A 36 -9.80 18.52 20.07
C ASP A 36 -8.43 18.06 19.50
N PRO A 37 -7.59 18.97 19.01
CA PRO A 37 -6.29 18.61 18.44
C PRO A 37 -5.39 17.87 19.43
N GLU A 38 -5.54 18.09 20.74
CA GLU A 38 -4.78 17.39 21.78
C GLU A 38 -5.26 15.95 21.99
N SER A 39 -6.45 15.61 21.49
CA SER A 39 -6.99 14.23 21.54
C SER A 39 -6.51 13.33 20.41
N ILE A 40 -5.84 13.87 19.41
CA ILE A 40 -5.33 13.11 18.27
C ILE A 40 -4.10 12.31 18.71
N ASP A 41 -4.19 10.98 18.65
CA ASP A 41 -3.04 10.11 18.89
C ASP A 41 -2.05 10.21 17.72
N VAL A 42 -0.92 10.85 17.96
CA VAL A 42 0.17 11.03 16.98
C VAL A 42 1.31 10.03 17.20
N SER A 43 1.14 9.04 18.06
CA SER A 43 2.18 8.05 18.37
C SER A 43 2.66 7.26 17.15
N SER A 44 1.82 7.17 16.11
CA SER A 44 2.20 6.56 14.83
C SER A 44 3.26 7.35 14.04
N PHE A 45 3.53 8.61 14.41
CA PHE A 45 4.56 9.46 13.80
C PHE A 45 5.86 9.51 14.61
N GLU A 46 5.94 8.79 15.73
CA GLU A 46 7.15 8.71 16.52
C GLU A 46 8.28 8.06 15.72
N VAL A 47 9.49 8.57 15.92
CA VAL A 47 10.71 8.02 15.32
C VAL A 47 11.51 7.34 16.43
N HIS A 48 11.87 6.09 16.22
CA HIS A 48 12.68 5.30 17.14
C HIS A 48 14.17 5.50 16.89
N ASP A 49 14.98 5.27 17.90
CA ASP A 49 16.45 5.31 17.78
C ASP A 49 17.03 4.03 17.15
N GLU A 50 16.25 2.95 17.12
CA GLU A 50 16.65 1.64 16.60
C GLU A 50 15.53 1.07 15.70
N ILE A 51 15.90 0.30 14.70
CA ILE A 51 14.96 -0.44 13.87
C ILE A 51 14.24 -1.53 14.68
N ASN A 52 13.10 -2.00 14.17
CA ASN A 52 12.26 -2.97 14.87
C ASN A 52 13.00 -4.30 15.09
N LYS A 53 13.24 -4.64 16.38
CA LYS A 53 14.02 -5.83 16.79
C LYS A 53 13.31 -7.16 16.53
N ASP A 54 12.00 -7.15 16.29
CA ASP A 54 11.26 -8.36 15.93
C ASP A 54 11.52 -8.80 14.49
N PHE A 55 11.98 -7.85 13.66
CA PHE A 55 12.29 -8.06 12.23
C PHE A 55 13.79 -8.04 11.94
N TRP A 56 14.58 -7.25 12.69
CA TRP A 56 15.97 -6.96 12.36
C TRP A 56 16.92 -7.39 13.46
N ASN A 57 17.91 -8.16 13.09
CA ASN A 57 18.97 -8.60 14.00
C ASN A 57 20.00 -7.51 14.22
N GLN A 58 20.32 -7.24 15.49
CA GLN A 58 21.36 -6.32 15.94
C GLN A 58 22.68 -7.06 16.13
N PRO A 59 23.85 -6.46 15.92
CA PRO A 59 24.05 -5.04 15.54
C PRO A 59 24.18 -4.82 14.03
N GLU A 60 24.04 -5.84 13.19
CA GLU A 60 24.28 -5.73 11.74
C GLU A 60 23.12 -5.11 10.96
N ASP A 61 21.99 -4.84 11.62
CA ASP A 61 20.76 -4.34 11.00
C ASP A 61 20.32 -5.19 9.78
N ARG A 62 20.44 -6.51 9.94
CA ARG A 62 20.03 -7.47 8.93
C ARG A 62 18.65 -8.02 9.25
N LEU A 63 17.84 -8.18 8.22
CA LEU A 63 16.56 -8.86 8.34
C LEU A 63 16.75 -10.26 8.92
N ASP A 64 15.93 -10.60 9.91
CA ASP A 64 15.96 -11.92 10.54
C ASP A 64 15.81 -13.02 9.48
N PRO A 65 16.67 -14.07 9.49
CA PRO A 65 16.65 -15.11 8.46
C PRO A 65 15.33 -15.85 8.35
N GLU A 66 14.61 -16.08 9.47
CA GLU A 66 13.31 -16.75 9.46
C GLU A 66 12.24 -15.86 8.82
N ILE A 67 12.26 -14.58 9.15
CA ILE A 67 11.35 -13.60 8.53
C ILE A 67 11.63 -13.47 7.04
N ARG A 68 12.92 -13.39 6.66
CA ARG A 68 13.32 -13.36 5.25
C ARG A 68 12.80 -14.57 4.47
N GLU A 69 12.93 -15.76 5.03
CA GLU A 69 12.44 -16.99 4.40
C GLU A 69 10.92 -16.95 4.21
N LYS A 70 10.16 -16.48 5.22
CA LYS A 70 8.71 -16.32 5.13
C LYS A 70 8.30 -15.31 4.07
N LEU A 71 8.95 -14.14 4.01
CA LEU A 71 8.66 -13.12 3.01
C LEU A 71 8.94 -13.60 1.58
N LEU A 72 10.03 -14.36 1.39
CA LEU A 72 10.34 -14.97 0.10
C LEU A 72 9.29 -16.03 -0.30
N ALA A 73 8.79 -16.82 0.64
CA ALA A 73 7.73 -17.78 0.37
C ALA A 73 6.41 -17.10 0.00
N ILE A 74 6.05 -16.02 0.68
CA ILE A 74 4.87 -15.20 0.36
C ILE A 74 4.99 -14.59 -1.03
N ALA A 75 6.14 -14.00 -1.36
CA ALA A 75 6.39 -13.43 -2.67
C ALA A 75 6.28 -14.47 -3.79
N GLN A 76 6.80 -15.69 -3.55
CA GLN A 76 6.72 -16.79 -4.51
C GLN A 76 5.28 -17.25 -4.71
N ASP A 77 4.49 -17.41 -3.62
CA ASP A 77 3.08 -17.81 -3.68
C ASP A 77 2.24 -16.78 -4.46
N PHE A 78 2.43 -15.49 -4.17
CA PHE A 78 1.78 -14.44 -4.94
C PHE A 78 2.16 -14.52 -6.41
N TYR A 79 3.45 -14.63 -6.73
CA TYR A 79 3.95 -14.68 -8.10
C TYR A 79 3.39 -15.88 -8.87
N ASP A 80 3.37 -17.05 -8.24
CA ASP A 80 2.80 -18.27 -8.83
C ASP A 80 1.30 -18.11 -9.15
N SER A 81 0.59 -17.32 -8.34
CA SER A 81 -0.82 -17.01 -8.56
C SER A 81 -1.10 -16.13 -9.79
N LEU A 82 -0.09 -15.44 -10.31
CA LEU A 82 -0.23 -14.53 -11.46
C LEU A 82 -0.34 -15.27 -12.80
N GLU A 83 0.11 -16.51 -12.89
CA GLU A 83 0.09 -17.32 -14.13
C GLU A 83 0.72 -16.62 -15.35
N VAL A 84 1.80 -15.84 -15.13
CA VAL A 84 2.45 -15.01 -16.16
C VAL A 84 3.50 -15.75 -16.99
N GLY A 85 3.45 -17.06 -17.03
CA GLY A 85 4.32 -17.89 -17.85
C GLY A 85 5.78 -17.92 -17.33
N ASP A 86 6.75 -17.72 -18.23
CA ASP A 86 8.18 -17.80 -17.93
C ASP A 86 8.80 -16.48 -17.45
N ALA A 87 8.00 -15.42 -17.29
CA ALA A 87 8.49 -14.16 -16.74
C ALA A 87 9.05 -14.40 -15.33
N GLN A 88 10.07 -13.66 -14.95
CA GLN A 88 10.70 -13.79 -13.63
C GLN A 88 10.65 -12.46 -12.89
N PHE A 89 10.51 -12.53 -11.57
CA PHE A 89 10.73 -11.32 -10.77
C PHE A 89 12.24 -11.01 -10.71
N SER A 90 12.56 -9.74 -10.85
CA SER A 90 13.95 -9.26 -10.83
C SER A 90 14.47 -9.04 -9.42
N ASP A 91 13.61 -8.69 -8.48
CA ASP A 91 13.97 -8.48 -7.08
C ASP A 91 12.73 -8.55 -6.18
N ILE A 92 12.97 -8.72 -4.86
CA ILE A 92 11.97 -8.65 -3.79
C ILE A 92 12.49 -7.70 -2.73
N THR A 93 11.70 -6.69 -2.39
CA THR A 93 12.11 -5.65 -1.45
C THR A 93 11.10 -5.51 -0.32
N PHE A 94 11.60 -5.55 0.92
CA PHE A 94 10.83 -5.20 2.11
C PHE A 94 11.01 -3.70 2.39
N THR A 95 9.91 -2.94 2.45
CA THR A 95 9.90 -1.48 2.61
C THR A 95 8.96 -1.06 3.73
N GLY A 96 8.54 0.19 3.73
CA GLY A 96 7.59 0.73 4.69
C GLY A 96 8.22 1.08 6.05
N SER A 97 7.35 1.31 7.02
CA SER A 97 7.76 1.79 8.33
C SER A 97 8.52 0.74 9.15
N LEU A 98 8.21 -0.55 8.99
CA LEU A 98 8.93 -1.66 9.65
C LEU A 98 10.36 -1.86 9.11
N ALA A 99 10.66 -1.36 7.92
CA ALA A 99 12.00 -1.30 7.35
C ALA A 99 12.74 0.01 7.68
N ALA A 100 12.15 0.87 8.52
CA ALA A 100 12.66 2.18 8.88
C ALA A 100 12.53 2.43 10.40
N LEU A 101 12.77 3.66 10.82
CA LEU A 101 12.75 4.05 12.23
C LEU A 101 11.38 4.59 12.71
N ASN A 102 10.39 4.68 11.84
CA ASN A 102 9.07 5.25 12.12
C ASN A 102 7.96 4.19 12.23
N TYR A 103 8.34 2.97 12.61
CA TYR A 103 7.38 1.90 12.84
C TYR A 103 6.50 2.16 14.07
N SER A 104 5.29 1.61 14.05
CA SER A 104 4.36 1.65 15.17
C SER A 104 3.55 0.34 15.23
N LYS A 105 2.68 0.21 16.23
CA LYS A 105 1.74 -0.91 16.32
C LYS A 105 0.70 -0.97 15.17
N PHE A 106 0.63 0.07 14.36
CA PHE A 106 -0.26 0.16 13.20
C PHE A 106 0.47 -0.02 11.87
N SER A 107 1.77 -0.33 11.95
CA SER A 107 2.58 -0.62 10.76
C SER A 107 2.16 -1.94 10.14
N ASP A 108 2.40 -2.08 8.87
CA ASP A 108 2.27 -3.25 8.04
C ASP A 108 3.62 -3.69 7.46
N VAL A 109 3.66 -4.86 6.91
CA VAL A 109 4.81 -5.40 6.20
C VAL A 109 4.61 -5.18 4.71
N ASP A 110 5.25 -4.15 4.16
CA ASP A 110 5.20 -3.81 2.73
C ASP A 110 6.20 -4.67 1.93
N LEU A 111 5.70 -5.66 1.20
CA LEU A 111 6.50 -6.55 0.38
C LEU A 111 6.35 -6.19 -1.11
N HIS A 112 7.40 -5.67 -1.72
CA HIS A 112 7.40 -5.32 -3.13
C HIS A 112 8.11 -6.38 -3.97
N ILE A 113 7.44 -6.84 -5.02
CA ILE A 113 7.98 -7.75 -6.02
C ILE A 113 8.21 -6.94 -7.30
N LEU A 114 9.46 -6.89 -7.73
CA LEU A 114 9.85 -6.13 -8.91
C LEU A 114 9.87 -7.04 -10.13
N VAL A 115 9.09 -6.68 -11.15
CA VAL A 115 8.97 -7.41 -12.41
C VAL A 115 9.20 -6.44 -13.57
N ASP A 116 9.94 -6.85 -14.57
CA ASP A 116 9.95 -6.10 -15.84
C ASP A 116 8.68 -6.46 -16.62
N PHE A 117 7.79 -5.49 -16.77
CA PHE A 117 6.51 -5.71 -17.46
C PHE A 117 6.68 -6.08 -18.93
N SER A 118 7.80 -5.70 -19.55
CA SER A 118 8.11 -6.07 -20.94
C SER A 118 8.44 -7.55 -21.10
N ASP A 119 8.85 -8.22 -20.02
CA ASP A 119 9.08 -9.68 -20.03
C ASP A 119 7.76 -10.47 -20.02
N VAL A 120 6.66 -9.82 -19.63
CA VAL A 120 5.31 -10.42 -19.60
C VAL A 120 4.57 -10.19 -20.92
N ASP A 121 4.47 -8.93 -21.37
CA ASP A 121 3.83 -8.54 -22.63
C ASP A 121 4.27 -7.14 -23.05
N ASP A 122 4.33 -6.89 -24.36
CA ASP A 122 4.65 -5.58 -24.94
C ASP A 122 3.67 -4.47 -24.50
N LYS A 123 2.45 -4.83 -24.08
CA LYS A 123 1.43 -3.92 -23.57
C LYS A 123 1.60 -3.67 -22.07
N THR A 124 2.69 -3.05 -21.70
CA THR A 124 3.10 -2.85 -20.29
C THR A 124 2.04 -2.18 -19.40
N GLU A 125 1.21 -1.29 -19.95
CA GLU A 125 0.07 -0.70 -19.19
C GLU A 125 -0.97 -1.77 -18.82
N LEU A 126 -1.29 -2.68 -19.72
CA LEU A 126 -2.22 -3.78 -19.43
C LEU A 126 -1.65 -4.73 -18.37
N VAL A 127 -0.35 -5.01 -18.46
CA VAL A 127 0.36 -5.83 -17.45
C VAL A 127 0.29 -5.17 -16.08
N ARG A 128 0.53 -3.85 -16.00
CA ARG A 128 0.42 -3.10 -14.75
C ARG A 128 -0.98 -3.19 -14.14
N GLU A 129 -2.02 -2.94 -14.93
CA GLU A 129 -3.41 -3.03 -14.46
C GLU A 129 -3.77 -4.44 -14.00
N TYR A 130 -3.30 -5.46 -14.70
CA TYR A 130 -3.47 -6.86 -14.31
C TYR A 130 -2.82 -7.15 -12.95
N PHE A 131 -1.54 -6.76 -12.76
CA PHE A 131 -0.84 -6.98 -11.50
C PHE A 131 -1.48 -6.23 -10.32
N ASN A 132 -1.92 -4.99 -10.54
CA ASN A 132 -2.64 -4.22 -9.52
C ASN A 132 -3.96 -4.87 -9.13
N ALA A 133 -4.70 -5.43 -10.08
CA ALA A 133 -5.93 -6.15 -9.82
C ALA A 133 -5.66 -7.44 -9.03
N MET A 134 -4.67 -8.23 -9.46
CA MET A 134 -4.27 -9.48 -8.80
C MET A 134 -3.76 -9.25 -7.39
N LYS A 135 -2.90 -8.23 -7.18
CA LYS A 135 -2.47 -7.78 -5.87
C LYS A 135 -3.67 -7.53 -4.94
N SER A 136 -4.65 -6.75 -5.39
CA SER A 136 -5.83 -6.41 -4.59
C SER A 136 -6.68 -7.63 -4.25
N VAL A 137 -6.76 -8.59 -5.17
CA VAL A 137 -7.48 -9.86 -4.93
C VAL A 137 -6.71 -10.73 -3.95
N TRP A 138 -5.41 -10.87 -4.14
CA TRP A 138 -4.57 -11.74 -3.33
C TRP A 138 -4.50 -11.25 -1.87
N ASN A 139 -4.20 -9.98 -1.62
CA ASN A 139 -4.18 -9.39 -0.28
C ASN A 139 -5.53 -9.56 0.45
N ARG A 140 -6.65 -9.47 -0.25
CA ARG A 140 -7.98 -9.68 0.35
C ARG A 140 -8.27 -11.14 0.70
N LEU A 141 -7.69 -12.09 -0.03
CA LEU A 141 -7.90 -13.52 0.18
C LEU A 141 -6.95 -14.13 1.20
N HIS A 142 -5.79 -13.50 1.42
CA HIS A 142 -4.74 -13.98 2.30
C HIS A 142 -4.55 -12.99 3.45
N ASP A 143 -5.05 -13.36 4.61
CA ASP A 143 -4.87 -12.63 5.87
C ASP A 143 -3.61 -13.19 6.55
N ILE A 144 -2.46 -12.66 6.17
CA ILE A 144 -1.15 -13.15 6.62
C ILE A 144 -0.55 -12.16 7.62
N GLU A 145 -0.15 -12.66 8.78
CA GLU A 145 0.55 -11.88 9.78
C GLU A 145 1.95 -12.44 10.08
N ILE A 146 2.91 -11.55 10.24
CA ILE A 146 4.25 -11.85 10.75
C ILE A 146 4.51 -11.00 11.98
N LYS A 147 4.73 -11.64 13.14
CA LYS A 147 4.93 -10.96 14.43
C LYS A 147 3.78 -10.00 14.82
N GLY A 148 2.56 -10.26 14.35
CA GLY A 148 1.38 -9.42 14.62
C GLY A 148 1.24 -8.21 13.70
N TYR A 149 1.99 -8.18 12.61
CA TYR A 149 1.88 -7.18 11.56
C TYR A 149 1.34 -7.83 10.28
N GLU A 150 0.34 -7.21 9.67
CA GLU A 150 -0.26 -7.66 8.41
C GLU A 150 0.75 -7.55 7.27
N VAL A 151 0.75 -8.52 6.36
CA VAL A 151 1.63 -8.52 5.19
C VAL A 151 0.85 -8.12 3.95
N GLU A 152 1.29 -7.05 3.31
CA GLU A 152 0.79 -6.59 2.01
C GLU A 152 1.84 -6.77 0.91
N VAL A 153 1.40 -7.34 -0.23
CA VAL A 153 2.22 -7.51 -1.43
C VAL A 153 1.96 -6.38 -2.40
#